data_dd8a4909d1ee9814cf0d154d400cf5a5
#
_entry.id   dd8a4909d1ee9814cf0d154d400cf5a5
#
_cell.length_a   1.000
_cell.length_b   1.000
_cell.length_c   1.000
_cell.angle_alpha   90.00
_cell.angle_beta   90.00
_cell.angle_gamma   90.00
#
_symmetry.space_group_name_H-M   'P 1'
#
loop_
_entity.id
_entity.type
_entity.pdbx_description
1 polymer ?
#
loop_
_entity_poly.entity_id
_entity_poly.type
_entity_poly.pdbx_seq_one_letter_code
_entity_poly.pdbx_strand_id
1 'polypeptide(L)'
;MRSATRKAIRLAGQRAPEKARHLEWLRGEAERIAATERAAAPWERVPGRAEAAWQRLGLTAWQTVVELERHDLDRRAEWEALREPLLEDLRVARAKLRDSAGLGRRETMALKRAEFHVDLAARLARSGEHERALVAGRQAQELLGVVHHGWDSLHARFRDPRLLHQWREWARSTIARSRREADTVIVVDKLRRRLDLYHHGVRVASFAAELGANGLRPKNHAGDQATPEGLYKVVDLKEGPRTKYYKALLIDYPNGEDVVRFRRARQRGTIPSRVAIGGLIEIHGAGGEGRDWTDGCVALTNADMEDLYRRVREGTPVTIVGTL
;
A
#
# COMPACT_ATOMS: atom_id res chain seq x y z
N MET A 1 -55.04 -6.12 -16.73
CA MET A 1 -54.27 -6.78 -15.70
C MET A 1 -53.09 -7.61 -16.25
N ARG A 2 -53.27 -8.60 -17.11
CA ARG A 2 -52.19 -9.43 -17.72
C ARG A 2 -51.03 -8.61 -18.32
N SER A 3 -51.33 -7.56 -19.05
CA SER A 3 -50.33 -6.67 -19.66
C SER A 3 -49.48 -5.94 -18.59
N ALA A 4 -50.11 -5.46 -17.53
CA ALA A 4 -49.42 -4.78 -16.42
C ALA A 4 -48.52 -5.74 -15.65
N THR A 5 -48.97 -6.96 -15.35
CA THR A 5 -48.18 -8.02 -14.69
C THR A 5 -46.94 -8.39 -15.51
N ARG A 6 -47.09 -8.62 -16.81
CA ARG A 6 -45.98 -8.91 -17.72
C ARG A 6 -44.99 -7.76 -17.83
N LYS A 7 -45.50 -6.52 -17.78
CA LYS A 7 -44.64 -5.32 -17.74
C LYS A 7 -43.82 -5.26 -16.46
N ALA A 8 -44.45 -5.54 -15.29
CA ALA A 8 -43.75 -5.57 -14.02
C ALA A 8 -42.64 -6.62 -13.99
N ILE A 9 -42.93 -7.86 -14.45
CA ILE A 9 -41.93 -8.93 -14.52
C ILE A 9 -40.75 -8.55 -15.44
N ARG A 10 -41.03 -7.89 -16.57
CA ARG A 10 -39.99 -7.42 -17.50
C ARG A 10 -39.12 -6.34 -16.85
N LEU A 11 -39.75 -5.35 -16.19
CA LEU A 11 -39.04 -4.28 -15.50
C LEU A 11 -38.13 -4.82 -14.38
N ALA A 12 -38.63 -5.76 -13.57
CA ALA A 12 -37.84 -6.42 -12.54
C ALA A 12 -36.65 -7.15 -13.15
N GLY A 13 -36.83 -7.85 -14.29
CA GLY A 13 -35.75 -8.58 -14.98
C GLY A 13 -34.66 -7.69 -15.59
N GLN A 14 -35.01 -6.48 -15.99
CA GLN A 14 -34.04 -5.51 -16.51
C GLN A 14 -33.19 -4.88 -15.39
N ARG A 15 -33.74 -4.77 -14.17
CA ARG A 15 -33.11 -4.07 -13.04
C ARG A 15 -32.30 -4.96 -12.11
N ALA A 16 -32.59 -6.25 -12.05
CA ALA A 16 -31.93 -7.18 -11.13
C ALA A 16 -31.70 -8.56 -11.76
N PRO A 17 -30.75 -8.69 -12.68
CA PRO A 17 -30.41 -9.99 -13.27
C PRO A 17 -29.92 -11.00 -12.22
N GLU A 18 -29.39 -10.54 -11.10
CA GLU A 18 -28.95 -11.39 -9.98
C GLU A 18 -30.11 -12.08 -9.24
N LYS A 19 -31.34 -11.57 -9.35
CA LYS A 19 -32.57 -12.22 -8.85
C LYS A 19 -33.18 -13.20 -9.84
N ALA A 20 -32.37 -13.77 -10.75
CA ALA A 20 -32.81 -14.62 -11.86
C ALA A 20 -33.82 -15.72 -11.43
N ARG A 21 -33.55 -16.43 -10.32
CA ARG A 21 -34.45 -17.50 -9.84
C ARG A 21 -35.87 -17.00 -9.49
N HIS A 22 -35.97 -15.85 -8.83
CA HIS A 22 -37.26 -15.25 -8.49
C HIS A 22 -37.99 -14.77 -9.74
N LEU A 23 -37.25 -14.19 -10.68
CA LEU A 23 -37.80 -13.72 -11.97
C LEU A 23 -38.23 -14.87 -12.86
N GLU A 24 -37.51 -15.99 -12.88
CA GLU A 24 -37.90 -17.25 -13.56
C GLU A 24 -39.17 -17.81 -12.95
N TRP A 25 -39.28 -17.81 -11.62
CA TRP A 25 -40.51 -18.23 -10.94
C TRP A 25 -41.70 -17.35 -11.35
N LEU A 26 -41.58 -16.02 -11.35
CA LEU A 26 -42.61 -15.09 -11.80
C LEU A 26 -43.02 -15.32 -13.26
N ARG A 27 -42.06 -15.57 -14.14
CA ARG A 27 -42.32 -15.91 -15.56
C ARG A 27 -43.04 -17.24 -15.71
N GLY A 28 -42.54 -18.26 -15.03
CA GLY A 28 -43.15 -19.61 -15.05
C GLY A 28 -44.58 -19.63 -14.51
N GLU A 29 -44.87 -18.84 -13.46
CA GLU A 29 -46.20 -18.68 -12.92
C GLU A 29 -47.15 -17.97 -13.91
N ALA A 30 -46.66 -16.94 -14.59
CA ALA A 30 -47.41 -16.23 -15.62
C ALA A 30 -47.75 -17.16 -16.80
N GLU A 31 -46.82 -18.03 -17.20
CA GLU A 31 -47.03 -19.01 -18.25
C GLU A 31 -48.01 -20.09 -17.82
N ARG A 32 -47.94 -20.59 -16.58
CA ARG A 32 -48.88 -21.56 -16.01
C ARG A 32 -50.32 -21.02 -16.01
N ILE A 33 -50.54 -19.79 -15.50
CA ILE A 33 -51.85 -19.15 -15.51
C ILE A 33 -52.38 -19.02 -16.95
N ALA A 34 -51.53 -18.57 -17.87
CA ALA A 34 -51.92 -18.41 -19.28
C ALA A 34 -52.24 -19.77 -19.96
N ALA A 35 -51.51 -20.84 -19.64
CA ALA A 35 -51.77 -22.18 -20.15
C ALA A 35 -53.08 -22.74 -19.62
N THR A 36 -53.36 -22.63 -18.32
CA THR A 36 -54.61 -23.04 -17.69
C THR A 36 -55.81 -22.32 -18.31
N GLU A 37 -55.73 -21.02 -18.57
CA GLU A 37 -56.78 -20.29 -19.24
C GLU A 37 -57.05 -20.75 -20.68
N ARG A 38 -55.99 -21.10 -21.42
CA ARG A 38 -56.13 -21.59 -22.80
C ARG A 38 -56.72 -22.99 -22.87
N ALA A 39 -56.38 -23.86 -21.93
CA ALA A 39 -56.80 -25.26 -21.89
C ALA A 39 -58.25 -25.46 -21.37
N ALA A 40 -58.75 -24.49 -20.56
CA ALA A 40 -60.09 -24.61 -19.96
C ALA A 40 -61.21 -24.54 -21.03
N ALA A 41 -62.06 -25.53 -21.06
CA ALA A 41 -63.27 -25.50 -21.87
C ALA A 41 -64.21 -24.35 -21.45
N PRO A 42 -65.08 -23.86 -22.35
CA PRO A 42 -65.95 -22.70 -22.03
C PRO A 42 -66.76 -22.86 -20.75
N TRP A 43 -67.24 -24.09 -20.45
CA TRP A 43 -68.04 -24.40 -19.26
C TRP A 43 -67.22 -24.60 -17.98
N GLU A 44 -65.89 -24.80 -18.08
CA GLU A 44 -64.96 -24.91 -16.95
C GLU A 44 -64.43 -23.57 -16.49
N ARG A 45 -64.69 -22.49 -17.23
CA ARG A 45 -64.23 -21.14 -16.95
C ARG A 45 -65.06 -20.51 -15.82
N VAL A 46 -64.54 -20.67 -14.60
CA VAL A 46 -65.15 -19.97 -13.45
C VAL A 46 -64.88 -18.46 -13.58
N PRO A 47 -65.93 -17.63 -13.66
CA PRO A 47 -65.77 -16.17 -13.75
C PRO A 47 -64.87 -15.65 -12.60
N GLY A 48 -63.87 -14.85 -12.93
CA GLY A 48 -62.97 -14.19 -11.96
C GLY A 48 -61.80 -15.04 -11.45
N ARG A 49 -61.78 -16.40 -11.62
CA ARG A 49 -60.72 -17.25 -11.09
C ARG A 49 -59.33 -16.94 -11.70
N ALA A 50 -59.28 -16.88 -13.03
CA ALA A 50 -58.03 -16.52 -13.73
C ALA A 50 -57.62 -15.06 -13.45
N GLU A 51 -58.62 -14.16 -13.35
CA GLU A 51 -58.38 -12.78 -13.03
C GLU A 51 -57.78 -12.59 -11.64
N ALA A 52 -58.29 -13.30 -10.63
CA ALA A 52 -57.73 -13.30 -9.29
C ALA A 52 -56.29 -13.85 -9.25
N ALA A 53 -55.96 -14.87 -10.07
CA ALA A 53 -54.61 -15.38 -10.20
C ALA A 53 -53.66 -14.34 -10.82
N TRP A 54 -54.07 -13.66 -11.89
CA TRP A 54 -53.31 -12.55 -12.48
C TRP A 54 -53.16 -11.35 -11.55
N GLN A 55 -54.17 -11.07 -10.71
CA GLN A 55 -54.11 -10.01 -9.70
C GLN A 55 -53.02 -10.32 -8.65
N ARG A 56 -53.03 -11.52 -8.06
CA ARG A 56 -52.04 -11.94 -7.07
C ARG A 56 -50.64 -11.90 -7.66
N LEU A 57 -50.42 -12.48 -8.84
CA LEU A 57 -49.11 -12.45 -9.49
C LEU A 57 -48.67 -11.02 -9.82
N GLY A 58 -49.62 -10.15 -10.24
CA GLY A 58 -49.36 -8.74 -10.50
C GLY A 58 -48.90 -7.98 -9.26
N LEU A 59 -49.56 -8.20 -8.11
CA LEU A 59 -49.14 -7.61 -6.84
C LEU A 59 -47.74 -8.03 -6.45
N THR A 60 -47.44 -9.34 -6.51
CA THR A 60 -46.08 -9.84 -6.22
C THR A 60 -45.04 -9.27 -7.15
N ALA A 61 -45.30 -9.21 -8.46
CA ALA A 61 -44.38 -8.63 -9.43
C ALA A 61 -44.15 -7.13 -9.20
N TRP A 62 -45.19 -6.35 -8.86
CA TRP A 62 -45.04 -4.94 -8.52
C TRP A 62 -44.34 -4.70 -7.19
N GLN A 63 -44.60 -5.52 -6.17
CA GLN A 63 -43.84 -5.49 -4.92
C GLN A 63 -42.34 -5.70 -5.18
N THR A 64 -41.98 -6.69 -6.02
CA THR A 64 -40.60 -6.90 -6.42
C THR A 64 -39.99 -5.67 -7.09
N VAL A 65 -40.73 -5.00 -8.00
CA VAL A 65 -40.24 -3.76 -8.64
C VAL A 65 -39.99 -2.67 -7.61
N VAL A 66 -40.91 -2.47 -6.68
CA VAL A 66 -40.79 -1.43 -5.62
C VAL A 66 -39.60 -1.72 -4.70
N GLU A 67 -39.41 -2.99 -4.31
CA GLU A 67 -38.26 -3.40 -3.50
C GLU A 67 -36.94 -3.14 -4.21
N LEU A 68 -36.85 -3.44 -5.51
CA LEU A 68 -35.67 -3.20 -6.33
C LEU A 68 -35.39 -1.71 -6.48
N GLU A 69 -36.43 -0.89 -6.71
CA GLU A 69 -36.29 0.57 -6.79
C GLU A 69 -35.80 1.14 -5.46
N ARG A 70 -36.37 0.69 -4.35
CA ARG A 70 -35.92 1.12 -3.01
C ARG A 70 -34.48 0.73 -2.77
N HIS A 71 -34.12 -0.51 -3.06
CA HIS A 71 -32.74 -1.00 -2.91
C HIS A 71 -31.75 -0.16 -3.74
N ASP A 72 -32.09 0.16 -5.00
CA ASP A 72 -31.21 0.98 -5.85
C ASP A 72 -31.09 2.42 -5.32
N LEU A 73 -32.18 3.01 -4.83
CA LEU A 73 -32.17 4.33 -4.19
C LEU A 73 -31.29 4.33 -2.92
N ASP A 74 -31.39 3.28 -2.09
CA ASP A 74 -30.56 3.13 -0.89
C ASP A 74 -29.08 3.02 -1.27
N ARG A 75 -28.75 2.18 -2.27
CA ARG A 75 -27.36 2.03 -2.77
C ARG A 75 -26.82 3.33 -3.37
N ARG A 76 -27.65 4.06 -4.09
CA ARG A 76 -27.30 5.38 -4.62
C ARG A 76 -27.01 6.36 -3.50
N ALA A 77 -27.85 6.43 -2.49
CA ALA A 77 -27.66 7.32 -1.34
C ALA A 77 -26.38 6.95 -0.58
N GLU A 78 -26.10 5.66 -0.35
CA GLU A 78 -24.85 5.21 0.26
C GLU A 78 -23.62 5.59 -0.57
N TRP A 79 -23.69 5.47 -1.89
CA TRP A 79 -22.60 5.89 -2.78
C TRP A 79 -22.34 7.39 -2.70
N GLU A 80 -23.38 8.21 -2.77
CA GLU A 80 -23.24 9.68 -2.65
C GLU A 80 -22.65 10.09 -1.30
N ALA A 81 -23.00 9.39 -0.22
CA ALA A 81 -22.43 9.60 1.10
C ALA A 81 -20.95 9.16 1.19
N LEU A 82 -20.56 8.10 0.48
CA LEU A 82 -19.20 7.59 0.45
C LEU A 82 -18.27 8.42 -0.43
N ARG A 83 -18.76 8.98 -1.52
CA ARG A 83 -17.98 9.56 -2.61
C ARG A 83 -17.05 10.69 -2.16
N GLU A 84 -17.59 11.70 -1.52
CA GLU A 84 -16.80 12.88 -1.12
C GLU A 84 -15.73 12.54 -0.05
N PRO A 85 -16.06 11.79 1.03
CA PRO A 85 -15.04 11.32 1.95
C PRO A 85 -13.92 10.49 1.27
N LEU A 86 -14.29 9.63 0.31
CA LEU A 86 -13.32 8.80 -0.42
C LEU A 86 -12.37 9.64 -1.28
N LEU A 87 -12.87 10.68 -1.95
CA LEU A 87 -12.04 11.59 -2.75
C LEU A 87 -11.09 12.41 -1.88
N GLU A 88 -11.56 12.89 -0.73
CA GLU A 88 -10.72 13.59 0.24
C GLU A 88 -9.65 12.67 0.81
N ASP A 89 -9.99 11.43 1.17
CA ASP A 89 -9.05 10.44 1.67
C ASP A 89 -7.96 10.11 0.64
N LEU A 90 -8.35 9.99 -0.64
CA LEU A 90 -7.41 9.82 -1.76
C LEU A 90 -6.46 11.03 -1.87
N ARG A 91 -6.98 12.26 -1.72
CA ARG A 91 -6.16 13.48 -1.75
C ARG A 91 -5.13 13.48 -0.63
N VAL A 92 -5.54 13.14 0.59
CA VAL A 92 -4.65 13.04 1.76
C VAL A 92 -3.60 11.95 1.56
N ALA A 93 -3.98 10.77 1.06
CA ALA A 93 -3.04 9.68 0.79
C ALA A 93 -1.99 10.06 -0.27
N ARG A 94 -2.38 10.78 -1.33
CA ARG A 94 -1.47 11.33 -2.34
C ARG A 94 -0.46 12.31 -1.72
N ALA A 95 -0.93 13.22 -0.87
CA ALA A 95 -0.05 14.16 -0.18
C ALA A 95 0.95 13.42 0.73
N LYS A 96 0.47 12.48 1.54
CA LYS A 96 1.33 11.64 2.39
C LYS A 96 2.42 10.91 1.59
N LEU A 97 2.09 10.35 0.43
CA LEU A 97 3.06 9.64 -0.41
C LEU A 97 4.07 10.59 -1.06
N ARG A 98 3.63 11.77 -1.52
CA ARG A 98 4.51 12.78 -2.12
C ARG A 98 5.48 13.37 -1.10
N ASP A 99 4.98 13.68 0.11
CA ASP A 99 5.76 14.38 1.14
C ASP A 99 6.65 13.41 1.94
N SER A 100 6.49 12.10 1.74
CA SER A 100 7.23 11.07 2.47
C SER A 100 8.10 10.26 1.51
N ALA A 101 9.34 10.61 1.41
CA ALA A 101 10.38 9.79 0.77
C ALA A 101 10.67 8.45 1.49
N GLY A 102 9.80 8.02 2.40
CA GLY A 102 9.95 6.80 3.19
C GLY A 102 8.79 5.81 3.07
N LEU A 103 7.74 6.16 2.32
CA LEU A 103 6.70 5.21 1.94
C LEU A 103 7.19 4.43 0.72
N GLY A 104 7.17 3.11 0.84
CA GLY A 104 7.80 2.24 -0.12
C GLY A 104 6.90 1.77 -1.26
N ARG A 105 7.40 0.77 -1.99
CA ARG A 105 6.69 0.16 -3.13
C ARG A 105 5.28 -0.33 -2.76
N ARG A 106 5.11 -0.85 -1.55
CA ARG A 106 3.80 -1.37 -1.07
C ARG A 106 2.74 -0.27 -1.06
N GLU A 107 3.04 0.87 -0.45
CA GLU A 107 2.13 2.00 -0.33
C GLU A 107 1.90 2.68 -1.68
N THR A 108 2.94 2.80 -2.50
CA THR A 108 2.83 3.31 -3.88
C THR A 108 1.89 2.44 -4.73
N MET A 109 2.02 1.13 -4.65
CA MET A 109 1.13 0.21 -5.37
C MET A 109 -0.29 0.22 -4.82
N ALA A 110 -0.45 0.33 -3.49
CA ALA A 110 -1.76 0.46 -2.87
C ALA A 110 -2.47 1.74 -3.34
N LEU A 111 -1.77 2.87 -3.38
CA LEU A 111 -2.32 4.13 -3.88
C LEU A 111 -2.77 4.02 -5.35
N LYS A 112 -1.92 3.49 -6.24
CA LYS A 112 -2.28 3.31 -7.67
C LYS A 112 -3.50 2.42 -7.85
N ARG A 113 -3.61 1.35 -7.07
CA ARG A 113 -4.79 0.47 -7.10
C ARG A 113 -6.02 1.17 -6.53
N ALA A 114 -5.88 1.96 -5.46
CA ALA A 114 -6.97 2.76 -4.91
C ALA A 114 -7.50 3.76 -5.95
N GLU A 115 -6.63 4.46 -6.67
CA GLU A 115 -6.98 5.36 -7.77
C GLU A 115 -7.80 4.65 -8.85
N PHE A 116 -7.36 3.47 -9.27
CA PHE A 116 -8.11 2.66 -10.22
C PHE A 116 -9.51 2.31 -9.72
N HIS A 117 -9.65 1.92 -8.44
CA HIS A 117 -10.94 1.56 -7.86
C HIS A 117 -11.85 2.78 -7.66
N VAL A 118 -11.31 3.94 -7.34
CA VAL A 118 -12.08 5.21 -7.30
C VAL A 118 -12.65 5.55 -8.69
N ASP A 119 -11.83 5.47 -9.73
CA ASP A 119 -12.26 5.72 -11.10
C ASP A 119 -13.30 4.68 -11.57
N LEU A 120 -13.12 3.41 -11.22
CA LEU A 120 -14.07 2.35 -11.51
C LEU A 120 -15.40 2.62 -10.83
N ALA A 121 -15.39 2.94 -9.53
CA ALA A 121 -16.60 3.26 -8.77
C ALA A 121 -17.37 4.43 -9.36
N ALA A 122 -16.66 5.49 -9.75
CA ALA A 122 -17.26 6.67 -10.39
C ALA A 122 -17.90 6.32 -11.76
N ARG A 123 -17.30 5.44 -12.55
CA ARG A 123 -17.89 4.96 -13.82
C ARG A 123 -19.14 4.12 -13.59
N LEU A 124 -19.07 3.15 -12.67
CA LEU A 124 -20.20 2.29 -12.31
C LEU A 124 -21.39 3.10 -11.78
N ALA A 125 -21.14 4.08 -10.93
CA ALA A 125 -22.19 4.97 -10.42
C ALA A 125 -22.87 5.76 -11.56
N ARG A 126 -22.10 6.27 -12.53
CA ARG A 126 -22.67 6.95 -13.71
C ARG A 126 -23.50 6.04 -14.61
N SER A 127 -23.20 4.75 -14.65
CA SER A 127 -24.01 3.76 -15.38
C SER A 127 -25.20 3.23 -14.58
N GLY A 128 -25.42 3.72 -13.34
CA GLY A 128 -26.51 3.29 -12.46
C GLY A 128 -26.23 1.97 -11.71
N GLU A 129 -24.99 1.47 -11.74
CA GLU A 129 -24.59 0.22 -11.07
C GLU A 129 -24.10 0.51 -9.64
N HIS A 130 -24.98 1.09 -8.79
CA HIS A 130 -24.61 1.67 -7.49
C HIS A 130 -24.05 0.63 -6.50
N GLU A 131 -24.57 -0.59 -6.49
CA GLU A 131 -24.06 -1.69 -5.65
C GLU A 131 -22.59 -2.01 -6.00
N ARG A 132 -22.28 -2.12 -7.28
CA ARG A 132 -20.90 -2.37 -7.75
C ARG A 132 -19.99 -1.17 -7.51
N ALA A 133 -20.54 0.04 -7.61
CA ALA A 133 -19.81 1.28 -7.29
C ALA A 133 -19.40 1.29 -5.81
N LEU A 134 -20.28 0.90 -4.91
CA LEU A 134 -20.00 0.78 -3.48
C LEU A 134 -18.91 -0.27 -3.19
N VAL A 135 -18.98 -1.43 -3.82
CA VAL A 135 -17.93 -2.45 -3.67
C VAL A 135 -16.57 -1.92 -4.10
N ALA A 136 -16.49 -1.28 -5.27
CA ALA A 136 -15.23 -0.67 -5.74
C ALA A 136 -14.77 0.47 -4.81
N GLY A 137 -15.68 1.31 -4.32
CA GLY A 137 -15.35 2.38 -3.36
C GLY A 137 -14.77 1.85 -2.04
N ARG A 138 -15.34 0.79 -1.48
CA ARG A 138 -14.84 0.13 -0.26
C ARG A 138 -13.46 -0.49 -0.49
N GLN A 139 -13.23 -1.11 -1.63
CA GLN A 139 -11.90 -1.62 -2.01
C GLN A 139 -10.86 -0.51 -2.10
N ALA A 140 -11.25 0.66 -2.60
CA ALA A 140 -10.38 1.83 -2.59
C ALA A 140 -10.06 2.28 -1.15
N GLN A 141 -11.04 2.36 -0.25
CA GLN A 141 -10.82 2.71 1.16
C GLN A 141 -9.85 1.74 1.85
N GLU A 142 -9.98 0.44 1.67
CA GLU A 142 -9.06 -0.55 2.23
C GLU A 142 -7.62 -0.31 1.76
N LEU A 143 -7.45 -0.01 0.46
CA LEU A 143 -6.13 0.27 -0.12
C LEU A 143 -5.54 1.60 0.39
N LEU A 144 -6.37 2.64 0.58
CA LEU A 144 -5.95 3.91 1.20
C LEU A 144 -5.54 3.70 2.66
N GLY A 145 -6.23 2.82 3.39
CA GLY A 145 -5.84 2.39 4.73
C GLY A 145 -4.42 1.83 4.81
N VAL A 146 -3.94 1.12 3.78
CA VAL A 146 -2.54 0.65 3.71
C VAL A 146 -1.57 1.82 3.68
N VAL A 147 -1.89 2.89 2.92
CA VAL A 147 -1.05 4.10 2.82
C VAL A 147 -1.00 4.83 4.17
N HIS A 148 -2.16 5.03 4.79
CA HIS A 148 -2.25 5.70 6.09
C HIS A 148 -1.52 4.94 7.18
N HIS A 149 -1.74 3.64 7.28
CA HIS A 149 -1.05 2.81 8.27
C HIS A 149 0.48 2.83 8.05
N GLY A 150 0.93 2.77 6.80
CA GLY A 150 2.35 2.89 6.46
C GLY A 150 2.95 4.22 6.91
N TRP A 151 2.24 5.33 6.67
CA TRP A 151 2.62 6.66 7.12
C TRP A 151 2.69 6.77 8.64
N ASP A 152 1.64 6.36 9.34
CA ASP A 152 1.55 6.47 10.79
C ASP A 152 2.63 5.62 11.48
N SER A 153 2.84 4.40 10.98
CA SER A 153 3.89 3.49 11.45
C SER A 153 5.29 4.06 11.27
N LEU A 154 5.54 4.70 10.12
CA LEU A 154 6.82 5.35 9.85
C LEU A 154 7.05 6.53 10.80
N HIS A 155 6.06 7.40 10.97
CA HIS A 155 6.17 8.58 11.82
C HIS A 155 6.23 8.25 13.32
N ALA A 156 5.49 7.22 13.77
CA ALA A 156 5.58 6.72 15.14
C ALA A 156 6.99 6.29 15.50
N ARG A 157 7.71 5.64 14.56
CA ARG A 157 9.08 5.19 14.74
C ARG A 157 10.05 6.34 15.02
N PHE A 158 9.92 7.46 14.30
CA PHE A 158 10.76 8.64 14.48
C PHE A 158 10.36 9.53 15.69
N ARG A 159 9.29 9.15 16.40
CA ARG A 159 8.86 9.75 17.66
C ARG A 159 9.08 8.83 18.86
N ASP A 160 9.51 7.58 18.64
CA ASP A 160 9.76 6.62 19.73
C ASP A 160 10.99 7.09 20.54
N PRO A 161 10.81 7.45 21.85
CA PRO A 161 11.90 7.97 22.68
C PRO A 161 13.03 6.94 22.85
N ARG A 162 12.75 5.64 22.82
CA ARG A 162 13.74 4.56 22.99
C ARG A 162 14.64 4.48 21.76
N LEU A 163 14.05 4.52 20.56
CA LEU A 163 14.80 4.50 19.30
C LEU A 163 15.62 5.78 19.15
N LEU A 164 15.05 6.96 19.46
CA LEU A 164 15.77 8.24 19.42
C LEU A 164 16.95 8.25 20.40
N HIS A 165 16.77 7.74 21.61
CA HIS A 165 17.87 7.60 22.58
C HIS A 165 18.95 6.66 22.04
N GLN A 166 18.60 5.48 21.55
CA GLN A 166 19.54 4.50 21.02
C GLN A 166 20.36 5.07 19.84
N TRP A 167 19.71 5.72 18.88
CA TRP A 167 20.38 6.30 17.73
C TRP A 167 21.36 7.41 18.13
N ARG A 168 20.95 8.28 19.06
CA ARG A 168 21.82 9.33 19.60
C ARG A 168 23.02 8.77 20.34
N GLU A 169 22.83 7.73 21.14
CA GLU A 169 23.94 7.06 21.83
C GLU A 169 24.91 6.40 20.85
N TRP A 170 24.42 5.74 19.81
CA TRP A 170 25.28 5.19 18.76
C TRP A 170 26.12 6.26 18.07
N ALA A 171 25.49 7.34 17.62
CA ALA A 171 26.21 8.43 16.97
C ALA A 171 27.23 9.13 17.91
N ARG A 172 26.82 9.41 19.16
CA ARG A 172 27.70 10.02 20.16
C ARG A 172 28.91 9.13 20.46
N SER A 173 28.71 7.84 20.67
CA SER A 173 29.81 6.91 20.96
C SER A 173 30.79 6.82 19.80
N THR A 174 30.29 6.78 18.56
CA THR A 174 31.12 6.78 17.35
C THR A 174 31.92 8.08 17.20
N ILE A 175 31.29 9.24 17.38
CA ILE A 175 31.97 10.55 17.33
C ILE A 175 32.99 10.68 18.48
N ALA A 176 32.64 10.23 19.67
CA ALA A 176 33.58 10.24 20.82
C ALA A 176 34.78 9.30 20.58
N ARG A 177 34.57 8.15 19.91
CA ARG A 177 35.65 7.27 19.46
C ARG A 177 36.58 8.00 18.50
N SER A 178 36.07 8.69 17.49
CA SER A 178 36.85 9.48 16.54
C SER A 178 37.76 10.49 17.26
N ARG A 179 37.26 11.12 18.35
CA ARG A 179 38.06 12.07 19.16
C ARG A 179 39.19 11.38 19.92
N ARG A 180 38.90 10.23 20.55
CA ARG A 180 39.91 9.49 21.35
C ARG A 180 41.00 8.86 20.50
N GLU A 181 40.61 8.25 19.35
CA GLU A 181 41.50 7.47 18.50
C GLU A 181 42.13 8.30 17.38
N ALA A 182 41.78 9.60 17.30
CA ALA A 182 42.23 10.50 16.24
C ALA A 182 41.91 9.96 14.82
N ASP A 183 40.78 9.28 14.67
CA ASP A 183 40.43 8.55 13.46
C ASP A 183 39.20 9.14 12.76
N THR A 184 39.03 8.78 11.51
CA THR A 184 37.86 9.15 10.71
C THR A 184 36.70 8.17 10.98
N VAL A 185 35.48 8.72 11.13
CA VAL A 185 34.26 7.93 11.27
C VAL A 185 33.12 8.50 10.41
N ILE A 186 32.19 7.66 10.00
CA ILE A 186 31.03 7.99 9.19
C ILE A 186 29.78 7.90 10.05
N VAL A 187 28.88 8.90 9.94
CA VAL A 187 27.52 8.85 10.52
C VAL A 187 26.51 9.16 9.44
N VAL A 188 25.58 8.24 9.21
CA VAL A 188 24.47 8.41 8.25
C VAL A 188 23.17 8.66 9.03
N ASP A 189 22.55 9.80 8.78
CA ASP A 189 21.21 10.15 9.26
C ASP A 189 20.20 9.89 8.14
N LYS A 190 19.41 8.84 8.29
CA LYS A 190 18.48 8.39 7.24
C LYS A 190 17.36 9.41 7.00
N LEU A 191 16.77 9.97 8.05
CA LEU A 191 15.65 10.91 7.91
C LEU A 191 16.11 12.20 7.22
N ARG A 192 17.32 12.67 7.53
CA ARG A 192 17.90 13.85 6.90
C ARG A 192 18.57 13.57 5.56
N ARG A 193 18.66 12.28 5.15
CA ARG A 193 19.36 11.84 3.94
C ARG A 193 20.76 12.46 3.85
N ARG A 194 21.51 12.29 4.92
CA ARG A 194 22.81 12.91 5.07
C ARG A 194 23.84 11.92 5.58
N LEU A 195 25.03 11.96 5.00
CA LEU A 195 26.21 11.30 5.46
C LEU A 195 27.20 12.36 5.97
N ASP A 196 27.49 12.34 7.25
CA ASP A 196 28.48 13.22 7.90
C ASP A 196 29.79 12.45 8.17
N LEU A 197 30.91 13.06 7.80
CA LEU A 197 32.25 12.57 8.09
C LEU A 197 32.85 13.34 9.26
N TYR A 198 33.30 12.62 10.26
CA TYR A 198 33.97 13.21 11.44
C TYR A 198 35.42 12.75 11.48
N HIS A 199 36.31 13.69 11.88
CA HIS A 199 37.71 13.44 12.17
C HIS A 199 38.07 14.15 13.47
N HIS A 200 38.76 13.45 14.39
CA HIS A 200 39.02 13.99 15.74
C HIS A 200 37.76 14.47 16.49
N GLY A 201 36.62 13.89 16.22
CA GLY A 201 35.34 14.29 16.80
C GLY A 201 34.71 15.57 16.23
N VAL A 202 35.31 16.16 15.19
CA VAL A 202 34.80 17.33 14.48
C VAL A 202 34.26 16.92 13.13
N ARG A 203 33.09 17.45 12.74
CA ARG A 203 32.53 17.19 11.41
C ARG A 203 33.34 17.93 10.35
N VAL A 204 33.98 17.17 9.47
CA VAL A 204 34.90 17.69 8.43
C VAL A 204 34.26 17.69 7.04
N ALA A 205 33.19 16.94 6.82
CA ALA A 205 32.39 16.95 5.58
C ALA A 205 30.97 16.51 5.84
N SER A 206 30.07 16.88 4.94
CA SER A 206 28.65 16.50 4.96
C SER A 206 28.15 16.35 3.53
N PHE A 207 27.59 15.19 3.19
CA PHE A 207 27.16 14.82 1.86
C PHE A 207 25.67 14.50 1.83
N ALA A 208 24.98 14.89 0.76
CA ALA A 208 23.63 14.42 0.51
C ALA A 208 23.66 12.92 0.17
N ALA A 209 22.79 12.14 0.77
CA ALA A 209 22.77 10.69 0.62
C ALA A 209 21.39 10.23 0.14
N GLU A 210 21.38 9.30 -0.80
CA GLU A 210 20.18 8.57 -1.23
C GLU A 210 20.21 7.16 -0.64
N LEU A 211 19.06 6.65 -0.26
CA LEU A 211 18.93 5.41 0.50
C LEU A 211 18.28 4.31 -0.34
N GLY A 212 18.03 3.17 0.27
CA GLY A 212 17.15 2.16 -0.28
C GLY A 212 15.76 2.71 -0.59
N ALA A 213 15.04 2.16 -1.57
CA ALA A 213 13.70 2.60 -1.94
C ALA A 213 12.70 2.60 -0.77
N ASN A 214 12.95 1.76 0.26
CA ASN A 214 12.28 1.74 1.57
C ASN A 214 13.22 2.21 2.69
N GLY A 215 14.15 3.10 2.39
CA GLY A 215 15.31 3.43 3.23
C GLY A 215 14.99 3.86 4.65
N LEU A 216 13.90 4.59 4.88
CA LEU A 216 13.49 5.02 6.22
C LEU A 216 12.92 3.89 7.09
N ARG A 217 12.56 2.74 6.53
CA ARG A 217 12.13 1.57 7.30
C ARG A 217 13.32 0.82 7.91
N PRO A 218 13.08 0.06 8.99
CA PRO A 218 14.11 -0.84 9.51
C PRO A 218 14.39 -1.96 8.49
N LYS A 219 15.65 -2.32 8.30
CA LYS A 219 16.02 -3.47 7.48
C LYS A 219 15.74 -4.76 8.23
N ASN A 220 14.90 -5.61 7.63
CA ASN A 220 14.47 -6.86 8.24
C ASN A 220 14.93 -8.10 7.46
N HIS A 221 15.07 -8.01 6.13
CA HIS A 221 15.44 -9.16 5.28
C HIS A 221 15.95 -8.72 3.90
N ALA A 222 16.45 -9.67 3.13
CA ALA A 222 16.83 -9.47 1.74
C ALA A 222 15.62 -9.03 0.90
N GLY A 223 15.82 -8.07 0.01
CA GLY A 223 14.77 -7.57 -0.91
C GLY A 223 13.75 -6.62 -0.29
N ASP A 224 13.88 -6.25 0.99
CA ASP A 224 13.02 -5.25 1.63
C ASP A 224 13.33 -3.80 1.21
N GLN A 225 14.42 -3.60 0.49
CA GLN A 225 14.92 -2.32 -0.01
C GLN A 225 15.13 -1.27 1.10
N ALA A 226 15.32 -1.71 2.35
CA ALA A 226 15.58 -0.85 3.48
C ALA A 226 17.08 -0.71 3.72
N THR A 227 17.53 0.50 4.08
CA THR A 227 18.90 0.74 4.53
C THR A 227 19.01 0.34 6.00
N PRO A 228 19.99 -0.49 6.40
CA PRO A 228 20.12 -0.97 7.76
C PRO A 228 20.46 0.15 8.74
N GLU A 229 20.19 -0.06 10.01
CA GLU A 229 20.57 0.80 11.13
C GLU A 229 21.40 0.00 12.12
N GLY A 230 22.52 0.58 12.52
CA GLY A 230 23.45 -0.09 13.42
C GLY A 230 24.82 0.54 13.44
N LEU A 231 25.73 -0.16 14.11
CA LEU A 231 27.15 0.14 14.20
C LEU A 231 27.90 -0.81 13.27
N TYR A 232 28.50 -0.29 12.24
CA TYR A 232 29.22 -1.01 11.20
C TYR A 232 30.66 -0.51 11.07
N LYS A 233 31.41 -1.14 10.18
CA LYS A 233 32.72 -0.68 9.72
C LYS A 233 32.88 -0.99 8.23
N VAL A 234 33.71 -0.22 7.57
CA VAL A 234 34.15 -0.51 6.19
C VAL A 234 35.00 -1.77 6.21
N VAL A 235 34.69 -2.74 5.36
CA VAL A 235 35.43 -4.00 5.23
C VAL A 235 36.14 -4.15 3.88
N ASP A 236 35.75 -3.34 2.89
CA ASP A 236 36.38 -3.33 1.57
C ASP A 236 36.17 -2.00 0.86
N LEU A 237 37.21 -1.49 0.20
CA LEU A 237 37.16 -0.34 -0.70
C LEU A 237 37.25 -0.81 -2.13
N LYS A 238 36.23 -0.51 -2.94
CA LYS A 238 36.11 -0.98 -4.31
C LYS A 238 36.14 0.17 -5.31
N GLU A 239 36.93 0.01 -6.38
CA GLU A 239 36.98 0.90 -7.52
C GLU A 239 37.25 0.12 -8.82
N GLY A 240 37.03 0.77 -9.97
CA GLY A 240 37.23 0.16 -11.28
C GLY A 240 36.39 -1.11 -11.48
N PRO A 241 36.96 -2.21 -11.98
CA PRO A 241 36.22 -3.43 -12.29
C PRO A 241 35.67 -4.19 -11.05
N ARG A 242 36.07 -3.76 -9.82
CA ARG A 242 35.63 -4.39 -8.58
C ARG A 242 34.23 -3.93 -8.12
N THR A 243 33.66 -2.94 -8.77
CA THR A 243 32.31 -2.42 -8.49
C THR A 243 31.61 -2.03 -9.78
N LYS A 244 30.28 -2.17 -9.79
CA LYS A 244 29.43 -1.65 -10.87
C LYS A 244 29.18 -0.13 -10.74
N TYR A 245 29.56 0.44 -9.62
CA TYR A 245 29.45 1.86 -9.33
C TYR A 245 30.78 2.58 -9.57
N TYR A 246 30.79 3.91 -9.52
CA TYR A 246 32.01 4.68 -9.65
C TYR A 246 33.10 4.26 -8.65
N LYS A 247 32.73 4.24 -7.36
CA LYS A 247 33.50 3.72 -6.22
C LYS A 247 32.52 3.20 -5.18
N ALA A 248 32.95 2.30 -4.29
CA ALA A 248 32.12 1.78 -3.23
C ALA A 248 32.90 1.41 -1.97
N LEU A 249 32.27 1.57 -0.82
CA LEU A 249 32.73 1.10 0.49
C LEU A 249 31.77 0.00 0.93
N LEU A 250 32.22 -1.23 1.01
CA LEU A 250 31.42 -2.34 1.54
C LEU A 250 31.46 -2.26 3.08
N ILE A 251 30.31 -2.31 3.73
CA ILE A 251 30.22 -2.40 5.19
C ILE A 251 29.96 -3.84 5.65
N ASP A 252 30.26 -4.15 6.90
CA ASP A 252 30.11 -5.48 7.52
C ASP A 252 28.65 -5.85 7.88
N TYR A 253 27.68 -5.38 7.08
CA TYR A 253 26.30 -5.85 7.18
C TYR A 253 26.13 -7.20 6.43
N PRO A 254 25.48 -8.25 7.04
CA PRO A 254 24.97 -8.27 8.39
C PRO A 254 26.05 -8.59 9.42
N ASN A 255 26.11 -7.82 10.49
CA ASN A 255 26.98 -8.15 11.64
C ASN A 255 26.26 -9.06 12.66
N GLY A 256 26.88 -9.34 13.79
CA GLY A 256 26.33 -10.23 14.81
C GLY A 256 25.01 -9.76 15.39
N GLU A 257 24.81 -8.44 15.57
CA GLU A 257 23.57 -7.87 16.08
C GLU A 257 22.43 -7.98 15.07
N ASP A 258 22.73 -7.76 13.78
CA ASP A 258 21.76 -7.95 12.69
C ASP A 258 21.26 -9.39 12.64
N VAL A 259 22.15 -10.35 12.76
CA VAL A 259 21.82 -11.79 12.78
C VAL A 259 20.91 -12.12 13.97
N VAL A 260 21.19 -11.56 15.15
CA VAL A 260 20.35 -11.77 16.34
C VAL A 260 18.97 -11.16 16.13
N ARG A 261 18.89 -9.91 15.60
CA ARG A 261 17.60 -9.25 15.28
C ARG A 261 16.80 -10.05 14.27
N PHE A 262 17.42 -10.49 13.19
CA PHE A 262 16.80 -11.30 12.15
C PHE A 262 16.23 -12.63 12.69
N ARG A 263 17.01 -13.36 13.50
CA ARG A 263 16.57 -14.62 14.12
C ARG A 263 15.35 -14.41 15.01
N ARG A 264 15.36 -13.35 15.84
CA ARG A 264 14.22 -12.98 16.70
C ARG A 264 12.96 -12.62 15.89
N ALA A 265 13.12 -11.84 14.82
CA ALA A 265 12.03 -11.47 13.94
C ALA A 265 11.42 -12.71 13.24
N ARG A 266 12.28 -13.66 12.82
CA ARG A 266 11.85 -14.93 12.22
C ARG A 266 11.09 -15.81 13.21
N GLN A 267 11.57 -15.93 14.46
CA GLN A 267 10.88 -16.69 15.53
C GLN A 267 9.51 -16.11 15.87
N ARG A 268 9.35 -14.78 15.83
CA ARG A 268 8.08 -14.08 16.06
C ARG A 268 7.13 -14.12 14.85
N GLY A 269 7.54 -14.66 13.72
CA GLY A 269 6.74 -14.66 12.49
C GLY A 269 6.54 -13.28 11.86
N THR A 270 7.34 -12.27 12.24
CA THR A 270 7.23 -10.90 11.72
C THR A 270 7.87 -10.70 10.35
N ILE A 271 8.64 -11.68 9.89
CA ILE A 271 9.22 -11.76 8.54
C ILE A 271 8.88 -13.11 7.89
N PRO A 272 8.80 -13.19 6.55
CA PRO A 272 8.52 -14.45 5.87
C PRO A 272 9.59 -15.51 6.18
N SER A 273 9.17 -16.76 6.37
CA SER A 273 10.06 -17.85 6.78
C SER A 273 11.16 -18.20 5.75
N ARG A 274 10.90 -17.92 4.47
CA ARG A 274 11.79 -18.29 3.34
C ARG A 274 12.79 -17.21 2.93
N VAL A 275 12.75 -16.01 3.54
CA VAL A 275 13.68 -14.93 3.17
C VAL A 275 15.00 -15.05 3.91
N ALA A 276 16.10 -14.65 3.26
CA ALA A 276 17.42 -14.51 3.86
C ALA A 276 17.57 -13.13 4.53
N ILE A 277 18.57 -12.98 5.39
CA ILE A 277 18.89 -11.69 6.01
C ILE A 277 19.39 -10.66 4.98
N GLY A 278 20.07 -11.11 3.91
CA GLY A 278 20.70 -10.27 2.91
C GLY A 278 22.17 -9.94 3.23
N GLY A 279 22.73 -9.02 2.45
CA GLY A 279 24.15 -8.61 2.56
C GLY A 279 24.50 -7.60 1.48
N LEU A 280 25.81 -7.35 1.27
CA LEU A 280 26.34 -6.46 0.23
C LEU A 280 25.79 -5.03 0.33
N ILE A 281 25.69 -4.50 1.53
CA ILE A 281 25.35 -3.09 1.73
C ILE A 281 26.62 -2.26 1.53
N GLU A 282 26.51 -1.28 0.65
CA GLU A 282 27.63 -0.41 0.25
C GLU A 282 27.25 1.07 0.42
N ILE A 283 28.24 1.91 0.69
CA ILE A 283 28.19 3.35 0.45
C ILE A 283 28.87 3.55 -0.90
N HIS A 284 28.17 4.05 -1.93
CA HIS A 284 28.69 4.04 -3.31
C HIS A 284 28.35 5.31 -4.09
N GLY A 285 29.06 5.55 -5.16
CA GLY A 285 28.75 6.60 -6.14
C GLY A 285 27.53 6.30 -6.99
N ALA A 286 27.34 7.02 -8.07
CA ALA A 286 26.22 6.96 -8.99
C ALA A 286 24.86 7.39 -8.38
N GLY A 287 24.88 8.14 -7.26
CA GLY A 287 23.74 8.88 -6.73
C GLY A 287 23.59 10.25 -7.41
N GLY A 288 22.66 11.05 -6.90
CA GLY A 288 22.26 12.36 -7.47
C GLY A 288 20.93 12.26 -8.23
N GLU A 289 20.18 11.17 -8.02
CA GLU A 289 18.85 10.93 -8.60
C GLU A 289 17.74 11.78 -7.94
N GLY A 290 18.01 12.38 -6.77
CA GLY A 290 17.05 13.16 -5.99
C GLY A 290 15.94 12.32 -5.35
N ARG A 291 16.15 11.02 -5.23
CA ARG A 291 15.19 10.06 -4.64
C ARG A 291 15.90 8.85 -4.03
N ASP A 292 15.22 8.18 -3.10
CA ASP A 292 15.67 6.87 -2.60
C ASP A 292 15.37 5.78 -3.64
N TRP A 293 16.39 5.02 -4.05
CA TRP A 293 16.25 4.08 -5.19
C TRP A 293 17.01 2.77 -5.05
N THR A 294 17.96 2.70 -4.10
CA THR A 294 18.82 1.53 -3.99
C THR A 294 18.11 0.32 -3.38
N ASP A 295 18.75 -0.84 -3.40
CA ASP A 295 18.25 -2.06 -2.71
C ASP A 295 18.62 -2.11 -1.22
N GLY A 296 19.05 -0.97 -0.65
CA GLY A 296 19.43 -0.81 0.76
C GLY A 296 20.79 -0.15 0.97
N CYS A 297 21.53 0.12 -0.08
CA CYS A 297 22.80 0.86 -0.05
C CYS A 297 22.57 2.35 0.24
N VAL A 298 23.66 3.06 0.50
CA VAL A 298 23.72 4.53 0.61
C VAL A 298 24.42 5.07 -0.62
N ALA A 299 23.73 5.81 -1.49
CA ALA A 299 24.32 6.38 -2.70
C ALA A 299 24.66 7.85 -2.51
N LEU A 300 25.81 8.26 -3.01
CA LEU A 300 26.32 9.64 -3.07
C LEU A 300 26.55 10.03 -4.53
N THR A 301 26.65 11.32 -4.82
CA THR A 301 27.18 11.75 -6.12
C THR A 301 28.60 11.20 -6.33
N ASN A 302 29.06 11.06 -7.58
CA ASN A 302 30.42 10.60 -7.83
C ASN A 302 31.48 11.54 -7.23
N ALA A 303 31.22 12.87 -7.24
CA ALA A 303 32.11 13.84 -6.65
C ALA A 303 32.21 13.70 -5.12
N ASP A 304 31.09 13.54 -4.44
CA ASP A 304 31.04 13.33 -2.98
C ASP A 304 31.66 11.97 -2.60
N MET A 305 31.41 10.95 -3.41
CA MET A 305 32.02 9.62 -3.20
C MET A 305 33.54 9.66 -3.36
N GLU A 306 34.07 10.43 -4.31
CA GLU A 306 35.51 10.63 -4.48
C GLU A 306 36.13 11.32 -3.26
N ASP A 307 35.49 12.35 -2.71
CA ASP A 307 35.97 13.03 -1.51
C ASP A 307 35.94 12.11 -0.29
N LEU A 308 34.85 11.37 -0.10
CA LEU A 308 34.70 10.40 0.99
C LEU A 308 35.77 9.30 0.88
N TYR A 309 35.93 8.71 -0.32
CA TYR A 309 36.83 7.57 -0.57
C TYR A 309 38.29 7.85 -0.19
N ARG A 310 38.77 9.07 -0.44
CA ARG A 310 40.12 9.51 -0.10
C ARG A 310 40.38 9.66 1.42
N ARG A 311 39.32 9.77 2.21
CA ARG A 311 39.42 10.06 3.66
C ARG A 311 39.12 8.85 4.53
N VAL A 312 38.79 7.72 3.96
CA VAL A 312 38.41 6.50 4.68
C VAL A 312 39.30 5.34 4.34
N ARG A 313 39.28 4.30 5.18
CA ARG A 313 40.06 3.05 5.01
C ARG A 313 39.25 1.87 5.51
N GLU A 314 39.73 0.66 5.26
CA GLU A 314 39.20 -0.52 5.93
C GLU A 314 39.30 -0.35 7.44
N GLY A 315 38.26 -0.78 8.15
CA GLY A 315 38.10 -0.57 9.58
C GLY A 315 37.45 0.77 9.98
N THR A 316 37.30 1.74 9.05
CA THR A 316 36.59 3.00 9.34
C THR A 316 35.18 2.71 9.90
N PRO A 317 34.85 3.20 11.14
CA PRO A 317 33.53 3.00 11.71
C PRO A 317 32.43 3.72 10.91
N VAL A 318 31.30 3.04 10.75
CA VAL A 318 30.11 3.55 10.07
C VAL A 318 28.91 3.35 10.98
N THR A 319 28.28 4.44 11.37
CA THR A 319 27.05 4.40 12.16
C THR A 319 25.89 4.86 11.29
N ILE A 320 24.86 4.03 11.15
CA ILE A 320 23.65 4.36 10.41
C ILE A 320 22.51 4.44 11.42
N VAL A 321 21.86 5.60 11.49
CA VAL A 321 20.75 5.88 12.42
C VAL A 321 19.50 6.32 11.70
N GLY A 322 18.34 6.15 12.35
CA GLY A 322 17.08 6.67 11.81
C GLY A 322 17.09 8.20 11.73
N THR A 323 17.46 8.87 12.83
CA THR A 323 17.67 10.33 12.93
C THR A 323 18.42 10.71 14.20
N LEU A 324 18.94 11.94 14.24
CA LEU A 324 19.68 12.52 15.37
C LEU A 324 18.93 13.68 16.03
#